data_af52152460002606ad5d9ca38f52e725
#
_entry.id   af52152460002606ad5d9ca38f52e725
#
_cell.length_a   1.000
_cell.length_b   1.000
_cell.length_c   1.000
_cell.angle_alpha   90.00
_cell.angle_beta   90.00
_cell.angle_gamma   90.00
#
_symmetry.space_group_name_H-M   'P 1'
#
loop_
_entity.id
_entity.type
_entity.pdbx_description
1 polymer ?
#
loop_
_entity_poly.entity_id
_entity_poly.type
_entity_poly.pdbx_seq_one_letter_code
_entity_poly.pdbx_strand_id
1 'polypeptide(L)'
;VQKGEAAMAVDAGARHMKKRKFTTRSGAELQFTELGFGAAPLGNLYRPMTEKEARATLDAAWSAGCRYYDTAPLYGLGLSETRLNGFLRAKPRGSYLLSTKVGRLLELCAPKDRTRPEAFFETPSRRERFDYSYDGVMRSLEFSLERIGVDHIDIVYAHDVDVFTHGTQLAADERIKEFMEGGYRALVKLREEGAVKAIGAGINEWHIAETLARSGDFDIFLLAGRYTLLEQDALESFLPYCVEKNIGVVIGGPFNSGILATGPKHGAFYNYAPASPEILERVGKIQAICKAHDVKLPQAALRFPLSHPAIVSVIPGGQKPGEVRRNAELIATKIPPALWRDLKAAGLMRADAPTPR
;
A
#
# COMPACT_ATOMS: atom_id res chain seq x y z
N VAL A 1 30.10 29.66 26.25
CA VAL A 1 29.89 29.94 24.81
C VAL A 1 30.49 28.75 24.06
N GLN A 2 29.66 27.86 23.55
CA GLN A 2 29.87 26.83 22.52
C GLN A 2 29.02 25.59 22.83
N LYS A 3 27.69 25.71 22.70
CA LYS A 3 26.74 24.59 22.54
C LYS A 3 25.69 25.09 21.55
N GLY A 4 25.84 24.78 20.29
CA GLY A 4 24.86 25.23 19.29
C GLY A 4 25.20 24.96 17.85
N GLU A 5 25.96 23.90 17.50
CA GLU A 5 26.24 23.59 16.09
C GLU A 5 26.37 22.07 15.79
N ALA A 6 25.52 21.24 16.40
CA ALA A 6 25.51 19.80 16.11
C ALA A 6 24.16 19.27 15.62
N ALA A 7 23.35 20.09 14.96
CA ALA A 7 22.01 19.70 14.51
C ALA A 7 21.72 20.05 13.04
N MET A 8 22.66 19.95 12.12
CA MET A 8 22.41 20.07 10.67
C MET A 8 23.46 19.31 9.85
N ALA A 9 23.63 18.02 10.10
CA ALA A 9 24.17 17.09 9.12
C ALA A 9 22.98 16.37 8.46
N VAL A 10 22.14 17.11 7.71
CA VAL A 10 21.05 16.58 6.93
C VAL A 10 21.61 16.10 5.60
N ASP A 11 21.72 14.79 5.49
CA ASP A 11 21.43 13.93 4.33
C ASP A 11 21.77 14.53 2.94
N ALA A 12 23.06 14.76 2.67
CA ALA A 12 23.56 15.22 1.36
C ALA A 12 23.48 14.15 0.25
N GLY A 13 22.79 13.03 0.47
CA GLY A 13 22.67 11.89 -0.47
C GLY A 13 21.25 11.46 -0.80
N ALA A 14 20.20 12.03 -0.19
CA ALA A 14 18.82 11.63 -0.48
C ALA A 14 18.40 12.12 -1.88
N ARG A 15 18.16 11.19 -2.80
CA ARG A 15 17.52 11.52 -4.08
C ARG A 15 16.17 12.20 -3.82
N HIS A 16 15.92 13.32 -4.48
CA HIS A 16 14.69 14.10 -4.28
C HIS A 16 13.50 13.33 -4.90
N MET A 17 12.82 12.51 -4.08
CA MET A 17 11.60 11.80 -4.50
C MET A 17 10.50 12.82 -4.75
N LYS A 18 9.86 12.74 -5.92
CA LYS A 18 8.73 13.61 -6.25
C LYS A 18 7.58 13.39 -5.26
N LYS A 19 6.98 14.50 -4.84
CA LYS A 19 5.86 14.50 -3.89
C LYS A 19 4.56 14.90 -4.55
N ARG A 20 3.45 14.37 -4.04
CA ARG A 20 2.08 14.75 -4.38
C ARG A 20 1.38 15.28 -3.15
N LYS A 21 0.82 16.46 -3.27
CA LYS A 21 -0.01 17.06 -2.22
C LYS A 21 -1.43 16.54 -2.38
N PHE A 22 -2.01 16.14 -1.28
CA PHE A 22 -3.42 15.76 -1.17
C PHE A 22 -4.03 16.48 0.03
N THR A 23 -5.16 17.14 -0.16
CA THR A 23 -5.90 17.79 0.91
C THR A 23 -7.13 16.95 1.21
N THR A 24 -7.27 16.49 2.45
CA THR A 24 -8.42 15.70 2.90
C THR A 24 -9.68 16.57 3.00
N ARG A 25 -10.84 15.96 3.18
CA ARG A 25 -12.10 16.68 3.37
C ARG A 25 -12.10 17.51 4.66
N SER A 26 -11.40 17.06 5.70
CA SER A 26 -11.19 17.83 6.93
C SER A 26 -10.20 18.99 6.79
N GLY A 27 -9.61 19.19 5.61
CA GLY A 27 -8.62 20.24 5.35
C GLY A 27 -7.18 19.88 5.73
N ALA A 28 -6.91 18.66 6.20
CA ALA A 28 -5.56 18.24 6.51
C ALA A 28 -4.73 18.05 5.22
N GLU A 29 -3.50 18.57 5.21
CA GLU A 29 -2.58 18.44 4.09
C GLU A 29 -1.67 17.22 4.28
N LEU A 30 -1.67 16.32 3.29
CA LEU A 30 -0.81 15.14 3.22
C LEU A 30 0.15 15.30 2.05
N GLN A 31 1.45 15.10 2.29
CA GLN A 31 2.49 15.13 1.26
C GLN A 31 3.03 13.71 1.01
N PHE A 32 2.44 13.02 0.07
CA PHE A 32 2.89 11.69 -0.33
C PHE A 32 4.15 11.76 -1.20
N THR A 33 5.12 10.87 -0.98
CA THR A 33 6.11 10.57 -2.01
C THR A 33 5.45 9.69 -3.09
N GLU A 34 5.73 9.95 -4.38
CA GLU A 34 5.17 9.14 -5.49
C GLU A 34 5.49 7.64 -5.30
N LEU A 35 6.68 7.33 -4.78
CA LEU A 35 7.04 6.01 -4.29
C LEU A 35 7.00 6.01 -2.76
N GLY A 36 6.07 5.26 -2.19
CA GLY A 36 6.06 4.91 -0.78
C GLY A 36 6.64 3.52 -0.55
N PHE A 37 6.57 3.04 0.68
CA PHE A 37 7.06 1.74 1.09
C PHE A 37 5.91 0.90 1.69
N GLY A 38 5.52 -0.18 0.98
CA GLY A 38 4.59 -1.19 1.49
C GLY A 38 5.33 -2.16 2.41
N ALA A 39 5.00 -2.16 3.69
CA ALA A 39 5.76 -2.89 4.71
C ALA A 39 5.30 -4.35 4.92
N ALA A 40 4.42 -4.91 4.07
CA ALA A 40 4.04 -6.32 4.17
C ALA A 40 5.24 -7.29 4.16
N PRO A 41 6.30 -7.07 3.36
CA PRO A 41 7.50 -7.92 3.41
C PRO A 41 8.23 -7.91 4.76
N LEU A 42 8.13 -6.82 5.53
CA LEU A 42 8.68 -6.77 6.89
C LEU A 42 7.96 -7.72 7.86
N GLY A 43 6.79 -8.22 7.51
CA GLY A 43 6.07 -9.28 8.20
C GLY A 43 6.49 -10.69 7.80
N ASN A 44 7.59 -10.86 7.05
CA ASN A 44 8.01 -12.14 6.47
C ASN A 44 7.08 -12.65 5.35
N LEU A 45 6.52 -11.75 4.55
CA LEU A 45 5.71 -12.12 3.39
C LEU A 45 6.57 -12.90 2.37
N TYR A 46 6.11 -14.07 1.96
CA TYR A 46 6.71 -15.03 1.02
C TYR A 46 8.04 -15.68 1.48
N ARG A 47 8.77 -15.12 2.43
CA ARG A 47 9.96 -15.71 3.03
C ARG A 47 10.31 -15.09 4.38
N PRO A 48 11.02 -15.79 5.25
CA PRO A 48 11.60 -15.20 6.44
C PRO A 48 12.61 -14.08 6.10
N MET A 49 12.72 -13.10 6.98
CA MET A 49 13.64 -11.98 6.90
C MET A 49 14.26 -11.78 8.29
N THR A 50 15.57 -11.60 8.35
CA THR A 50 16.26 -11.27 9.58
C THR A 50 16.03 -9.80 9.97
N GLU A 51 16.20 -9.45 11.26
CA GLU A 51 16.11 -8.07 11.72
C GLU A 51 17.11 -7.14 11.02
N LYS A 52 18.31 -7.67 10.72
CA LYS A 52 19.35 -6.95 9.97
C LYS A 52 18.91 -6.64 8.53
N GLU A 53 18.29 -7.62 7.85
CA GLU A 53 17.74 -7.42 6.49
C GLU A 53 16.58 -6.42 6.50
N ALA A 54 15.66 -6.53 7.47
CA ALA A 54 14.53 -5.62 7.63
C ALA A 54 15.02 -4.18 7.83
N ARG A 55 15.97 -3.98 8.76
CA ARG A 55 16.57 -2.68 9.02
C ARG A 55 17.27 -2.12 7.79
N ALA A 56 18.10 -2.90 7.11
CA ALA A 56 18.81 -2.47 5.90
C ALA A 56 17.84 -2.09 4.76
N THR A 57 16.69 -2.78 4.66
CA THR A 57 15.66 -2.49 3.67
C THR A 57 14.94 -1.17 3.98
N LEU A 58 14.64 -0.89 5.25
CA LEU A 58 14.09 0.38 5.69
C LEU A 58 15.08 1.54 5.51
N ASP A 59 16.35 1.36 5.84
CA ASP A 59 17.40 2.35 5.61
C ASP A 59 17.54 2.66 4.11
N ALA A 60 17.43 1.65 3.23
CA ALA A 60 17.42 1.85 1.78
C ALA A 60 16.19 2.65 1.31
N ALA A 61 15.00 2.39 1.86
CA ALA A 61 13.79 3.14 1.52
C ALA A 61 13.92 4.61 1.94
N TRP A 62 14.41 4.87 3.14
CA TRP A 62 14.64 6.22 3.63
C TRP A 62 15.65 6.99 2.78
N SER A 63 16.80 6.37 2.49
CA SER A 63 17.86 6.96 1.66
C SER A 63 17.45 7.16 0.20
N ALA A 64 16.52 6.33 -0.29
CA ALA A 64 15.89 6.53 -1.61
C ALA A 64 14.86 7.67 -1.65
N GLY A 65 14.56 8.28 -0.49
CA GLY A 65 13.64 9.40 -0.38
C GLY A 65 12.19 9.01 -0.12
N CYS A 66 11.86 7.73 0.12
CA CYS A 66 10.52 7.32 0.55
C CYS A 66 10.18 7.99 1.89
N ARG A 67 8.99 8.63 1.93
CA ARG A 67 8.48 9.30 3.13
C ARG A 67 7.01 8.98 3.39
N TYR A 68 6.50 7.91 2.78
CA TYR A 68 5.22 7.29 3.10
C TYR A 68 5.43 5.80 3.36
N TYR A 69 4.99 5.33 4.52
CA TYR A 69 5.10 3.95 5.00
C TYR A 69 3.72 3.41 5.32
N ASP A 70 3.36 2.26 4.75
CA ASP A 70 2.11 1.57 5.00
C ASP A 70 2.36 0.22 5.65
N THR A 71 1.63 -0.08 6.72
CA THR A 71 1.69 -1.36 7.43
C THR A 71 0.29 -1.87 7.80
N ALA A 72 0.21 -2.98 8.52
CA ALA A 72 -1.02 -3.54 9.07
C ALA A 72 -0.74 -4.54 10.20
N PRO A 73 -1.70 -4.76 11.13
CA PRO A 73 -1.64 -5.86 12.12
C PRO A 73 -1.46 -7.22 11.48
N LEU A 74 -2.16 -7.51 10.36
CA LEU A 74 -2.02 -8.77 9.62
C LEU A 74 -0.58 -9.07 9.22
N TYR A 75 0.21 -8.05 8.87
CA TYR A 75 1.52 -8.26 8.27
C TYR A 75 2.50 -8.91 9.23
N GLY A 76 2.57 -10.24 9.13
CA GLY A 76 3.32 -11.10 10.02
C GLY A 76 2.80 -11.10 11.45
N LEU A 77 1.48 -10.96 11.66
CA LEU A 77 0.82 -10.86 12.97
C LEU A 77 1.49 -9.81 13.89
N GLY A 78 1.65 -8.59 13.34
CA GLY A 78 2.25 -7.43 14.01
C GLY A 78 3.78 -7.35 13.91
N LEU A 79 4.46 -8.30 13.25
CA LEU A 79 5.91 -8.26 13.09
C LEU A 79 6.36 -7.05 12.26
N SER A 80 5.63 -6.72 11.20
CA SER A 80 5.91 -5.52 10.38
C SER A 80 5.85 -4.23 11.20
N GLU A 81 4.81 -4.07 12.01
CA GLU A 81 4.66 -2.90 12.89
C GLU A 81 5.79 -2.82 13.92
N THR A 82 6.16 -3.95 14.54
CA THR A 82 7.28 -4.02 15.49
C THR A 82 8.62 -3.66 14.82
N ARG A 83 8.87 -4.09 13.58
CA ARG A 83 10.09 -3.74 12.84
C ARG A 83 10.15 -2.27 12.44
N LEU A 84 9.02 -1.66 12.17
CA LEU A 84 8.92 -0.22 11.93
C LEU A 84 9.23 0.60 13.19
N ASN A 85 8.89 0.11 14.39
CA ASN A 85 9.15 0.78 15.67
C ASN A 85 10.62 1.22 15.79
N GLY A 86 11.54 0.27 15.76
CA GLY A 86 12.97 0.55 15.93
C GLY A 86 13.56 1.46 14.85
N PHE A 87 12.86 1.64 13.73
CA PHE A 87 13.27 2.49 12.63
C PHE A 87 12.63 3.89 12.69
N LEU A 88 11.31 3.98 12.83
CA LEU A 88 10.58 5.25 12.76
C LEU A 88 10.77 6.13 13.98
N ARG A 89 10.94 5.56 15.17
CA ARG A 89 11.24 6.33 16.39
C ARG A 89 12.52 7.16 16.30
N ALA A 90 13.48 6.75 15.46
CA ALA A 90 14.71 7.48 15.22
C ALA A 90 14.57 8.59 14.16
N LYS A 91 13.37 8.81 13.61
CA LYS A 91 13.11 9.80 12.57
C LYS A 91 12.19 10.91 13.10
N PRO A 92 12.39 12.18 12.69
CA PRO A 92 11.47 13.24 13.07
C PRO A 92 10.04 12.89 12.58
N ARG A 93 9.06 12.85 13.49
CA ARG A 93 7.69 12.38 13.18
C ARG A 93 7.03 13.14 12.04
N GLY A 94 7.24 14.44 11.96
CA GLY A 94 6.71 15.28 10.87
C GLY A 94 7.39 15.11 9.51
N SER A 95 8.43 14.26 9.41
CA SER A 95 9.18 14.07 8.17
C SER A 95 8.65 12.94 7.26
N TYR A 96 7.66 12.18 7.73
CA TYR A 96 7.06 11.07 6.99
C TYR A 96 5.55 10.95 7.27
N LEU A 97 4.83 10.30 6.35
CA LEU A 97 3.48 9.82 6.53
C LEU A 97 3.51 8.34 6.92
N LEU A 98 2.60 7.97 7.80
CA LEU A 98 2.42 6.60 8.28
C LEU A 98 0.95 6.21 8.17
N SER A 99 0.69 5.05 7.59
CA SER A 99 -0.62 4.41 7.62
C SER A 99 -0.56 3.02 8.25
N THR A 100 -1.63 2.66 8.94
CA THR A 100 -1.90 1.28 9.36
C THR A 100 -3.36 0.94 9.10
N LYS A 101 -3.75 -0.28 9.46
CA LYS A 101 -5.08 -0.78 9.20
C LYS A 101 -5.72 -1.30 10.49
N VAL A 102 -7.06 -1.31 10.54
CA VAL A 102 -7.86 -1.73 11.69
C VAL A 102 -8.91 -2.77 11.29
N GLY A 103 -9.53 -3.39 12.28
CA GLY A 103 -10.52 -4.46 12.07
C GLY A 103 -9.96 -5.87 12.27
N ARG A 104 -8.66 -5.99 12.55
CA ARG A 104 -8.00 -7.25 12.91
C ARG A 104 -7.30 -7.09 14.25
N LEU A 105 -7.81 -7.77 15.27
CA LEU A 105 -7.21 -7.83 16.60
C LEU A 105 -6.24 -9.01 16.68
N LEU A 106 -5.11 -8.79 17.34
CA LEU A 106 -4.07 -9.80 17.56
C LEU A 106 -3.98 -10.12 19.03
N GLU A 107 -4.44 -11.31 19.39
CA GLU A 107 -4.44 -11.83 20.77
C GLU A 107 -3.23 -12.72 21.00
N LEU A 108 -2.52 -12.57 22.12
CA LEU A 108 -1.46 -13.50 22.51
C LEU A 108 -2.06 -14.90 22.76
N CYS A 109 -1.39 -15.92 22.27
CA CYS A 109 -1.85 -17.30 22.40
C CYS A 109 -0.68 -18.28 22.50
N ALA A 110 -0.96 -19.54 22.83
CA ALA A 110 0.04 -20.59 22.75
C ALA A 110 0.47 -20.82 21.28
N PRO A 111 1.73 -21.25 21.03
CA PRO A 111 2.23 -21.44 19.65
C PRO A 111 1.37 -22.38 18.78
N LYS A 112 0.71 -23.36 19.38
CA LYS A 112 -0.19 -24.30 18.69
C LYS A 112 -1.50 -23.64 18.21
N ASP A 113 -1.94 -22.56 18.88
CA ASP A 113 -3.22 -21.86 18.65
C ASP A 113 -3.06 -20.60 17.78
N ARG A 114 -1.85 -20.32 17.33
CA ARG A 114 -1.58 -19.11 16.51
C ARG A 114 -2.26 -19.20 15.15
N THR A 115 -2.74 -18.09 14.66
CA THR A 115 -3.14 -17.95 13.25
C THR A 115 -1.91 -18.17 12.35
N ARG A 116 -2.10 -18.88 11.25
CA ARG A 116 -1.05 -19.14 10.25
C ARG A 116 -1.49 -18.53 8.93
N PRO A 117 -1.25 -17.24 8.70
CA PRO A 117 -1.56 -16.63 7.41
C PRO A 117 -0.72 -17.29 6.32
N GLU A 118 -1.34 -17.74 5.23
CA GLU A 118 -0.70 -18.58 4.20
C GLU A 118 0.60 -18.01 3.64
N ALA A 119 0.68 -16.70 3.48
CA ALA A 119 1.82 -16.04 2.84
C ALA A 119 2.88 -15.52 3.83
N PHE A 120 2.66 -15.60 5.16
CA PHE A 120 3.58 -15.05 6.17
C PHE A 120 4.27 -16.16 6.96
N PHE A 121 5.59 -16.09 7.05
CA PHE A 121 6.43 -17.10 7.69
C PHE A 121 6.95 -16.63 9.05
N GLU A 122 7.25 -17.59 9.94
CA GLU A 122 7.87 -17.33 11.26
C GLU A 122 7.21 -16.18 12.03
N THR A 123 5.88 -16.18 12.06
CA THR A 123 5.09 -15.14 12.73
C THR A 123 5.07 -15.34 14.25
N PRO A 124 4.93 -14.27 15.05
CA PRO A 124 4.70 -14.35 16.49
C PRO A 124 3.50 -15.24 16.86
N SER A 125 3.48 -15.75 18.08
CA SER A 125 2.38 -16.56 18.62
C SER A 125 1.18 -15.68 18.98
N ARG A 126 0.43 -15.30 17.95
CA ARG A 126 -0.79 -14.50 18.06
C ARG A 126 -1.92 -15.13 17.26
N ARG A 127 -3.14 -15.00 17.80
CA ARG A 127 -4.38 -15.37 17.12
C ARG A 127 -5.01 -14.09 16.57
N GLU A 128 -5.34 -14.12 15.30
CA GLU A 128 -6.09 -13.06 14.64
C GLU A 128 -7.58 -13.24 14.86
N ARG A 129 -8.28 -12.15 15.11
CA ARG A 129 -9.74 -12.09 15.18
C ARG A 129 -10.25 -10.85 14.45
N PHE A 130 -11.20 -11.02 13.57
CA PHE A 130 -11.89 -9.88 12.94
C PHE A 130 -12.82 -9.20 13.95
N ASP A 131 -12.76 -7.89 14.03
CA ASP A 131 -13.63 -7.06 14.85
C ASP A 131 -13.68 -5.66 14.25
N TYR A 132 -14.70 -5.42 13.45
CA TYR A 132 -14.95 -4.12 12.80
C TYR A 132 -15.93 -3.25 13.58
N SER A 133 -16.29 -3.65 14.81
CA SER A 133 -17.08 -2.82 15.70
C SER A 133 -16.34 -1.52 16.09
N TYR A 134 -17.06 -0.59 16.69
CA TYR A 134 -16.47 0.65 17.21
C TYR A 134 -15.30 0.36 18.16
N ASP A 135 -15.52 -0.48 19.17
CA ASP A 135 -14.50 -0.81 20.16
C ASP A 135 -13.35 -1.66 19.57
N GLY A 136 -13.68 -2.53 18.61
CA GLY A 136 -12.68 -3.34 17.88
C GLY A 136 -11.70 -2.46 17.11
N VAL A 137 -12.22 -1.45 16.40
CA VAL A 137 -11.40 -0.48 15.64
C VAL A 137 -10.54 0.36 16.57
N MET A 138 -11.09 0.88 17.66
CA MET A 138 -10.33 1.67 18.64
C MET A 138 -9.19 0.86 19.26
N ARG A 139 -9.46 -0.37 19.72
CA ARG A 139 -8.44 -1.27 20.28
C ARG A 139 -7.40 -1.68 19.25
N SER A 140 -7.82 -1.93 18.00
CA SER A 140 -6.88 -2.26 16.93
C SER A 140 -5.88 -1.15 16.69
N LEU A 141 -6.35 0.12 16.68
CA LEU A 141 -5.49 1.29 16.53
C LEU A 141 -4.55 1.48 17.72
N GLU A 142 -5.06 1.36 18.95
CA GLU A 142 -4.27 1.44 20.19
C GLU A 142 -3.11 0.44 20.18
N PHE A 143 -3.40 -0.83 19.88
CA PHE A 143 -2.37 -1.87 19.78
C PHE A 143 -1.38 -1.63 18.63
N SER A 144 -1.81 -0.99 17.53
CA SER A 144 -0.88 -0.60 16.46
C SER A 144 0.04 0.53 16.89
N LEU A 145 -0.46 1.54 17.59
CA LEU A 145 0.36 2.61 18.18
C LEU A 145 1.42 2.05 19.13
N GLU A 146 1.06 1.12 20.01
CA GLU A 146 1.99 0.43 20.91
C GLU A 146 3.07 -0.34 20.14
N ARG A 147 2.67 -1.15 19.13
CA ARG A 147 3.62 -1.97 18.37
C ARG A 147 4.58 -1.12 17.52
N ILE A 148 4.07 -0.07 16.89
CA ILE A 148 4.91 0.85 16.09
C ILE A 148 5.69 1.80 16.98
N GLY A 149 5.21 2.09 18.21
CA GLY A 149 5.89 2.96 19.17
C GLY A 149 5.91 4.42 18.74
N VAL A 150 4.80 4.92 18.18
CA VAL A 150 4.60 6.32 17.77
C VAL A 150 3.38 6.91 18.47
N ASP A 151 3.36 8.23 18.61
CA ASP A 151 2.28 8.93 19.31
C ASP A 151 1.03 9.11 18.45
N HIS A 152 1.18 9.08 17.11
CA HIS A 152 0.05 9.18 16.18
C HIS A 152 0.34 8.51 14.84
N ILE A 153 -0.72 8.16 14.14
CA ILE A 153 -0.73 7.62 12.77
C ILE A 153 -1.49 8.61 11.89
N ASP A 154 -0.97 8.89 10.69
CA ASP A 154 -1.57 9.90 9.81
C ASP A 154 -2.84 9.38 9.14
N ILE A 155 -2.85 8.11 8.72
CA ILE A 155 -3.92 7.51 7.91
C ILE A 155 -4.30 6.16 8.50
N VAL A 156 -5.59 5.92 8.68
CA VAL A 156 -6.11 4.63 9.15
C VAL A 156 -7.10 4.06 8.14
N TYR A 157 -6.87 2.81 7.76
CA TYR A 157 -7.72 2.07 6.83
C TYR A 157 -8.50 0.95 7.53
N ALA A 158 -9.78 0.75 7.22
CA ALA A 158 -10.44 -0.53 7.47
C ALA A 158 -9.78 -1.60 6.61
N HIS A 159 -9.42 -2.74 7.18
CA HIS A 159 -8.64 -3.76 6.48
C HIS A 159 -9.53 -4.87 5.94
N ASP A 160 -9.54 -5.03 4.61
CA ASP A 160 -10.07 -6.20 3.91
C ASP A 160 -11.54 -6.55 4.28
N VAL A 161 -12.46 -5.58 4.20
CA VAL A 161 -13.91 -5.84 4.33
C VAL A 161 -14.50 -6.33 2.98
N ASP A 162 -13.76 -7.16 2.26
CA ASP A 162 -14.04 -7.57 0.88
C ASP A 162 -14.34 -9.08 0.75
N VAL A 163 -14.88 -9.48 -0.40
CA VAL A 163 -15.21 -10.88 -0.69
C VAL A 163 -13.94 -11.72 -0.77
N PHE A 164 -12.86 -11.16 -1.30
CA PHE A 164 -11.57 -11.84 -1.39
C PHE A 164 -11.11 -12.38 -0.04
N THR A 165 -11.32 -11.64 1.03
CA THR A 165 -10.91 -12.00 2.39
C THR A 165 -11.94 -12.89 3.09
N HIS A 166 -13.24 -12.59 2.93
CA HIS A 166 -14.31 -13.26 3.68
C HIS A 166 -14.97 -14.42 2.91
N GLY A 167 -14.57 -14.66 1.66
CA GLY A 167 -14.90 -15.83 0.86
C GLY A 167 -16.24 -15.77 0.16
N THR A 168 -17.25 -15.07 0.68
CA THR A 168 -18.58 -14.94 0.05
C THR A 168 -19.08 -13.49 0.12
N GLN A 169 -19.95 -13.12 -0.81
CA GLN A 169 -20.58 -11.80 -0.79
C GLN A 169 -21.37 -11.58 0.50
N LEU A 170 -22.12 -12.56 0.97
CA LEU A 170 -22.89 -12.47 2.22
C LEU A 170 -21.98 -12.16 3.42
N ALA A 171 -20.87 -12.87 3.54
CA ALA A 171 -19.92 -12.65 4.65
C ALA A 171 -19.25 -11.27 4.54
N ALA A 172 -18.91 -10.80 3.33
CA ALA A 172 -18.40 -9.47 3.11
C ALA A 172 -19.43 -8.39 3.46
N ASP A 173 -20.68 -8.56 3.06
CA ASP A 173 -21.78 -7.63 3.37
C ASP A 173 -22.01 -7.50 4.88
N GLU A 174 -21.93 -8.62 5.64
CA GLU A 174 -21.99 -8.60 7.09
C GLU A 174 -20.83 -7.79 7.71
N ARG A 175 -19.60 -7.93 7.17
CA ARG A 175 -18.44 -7.17 7.65
C ARG A 175 -18.52 -5.70 7.26
N ILE A 176 -18.99 -5.39 6.07
CA ILE A 176 -19.25 -4.01 5.63
C ILE A 176 -20.29 -3.37 6.55
N LYS A 177 -21.37 -4.07 6.87
CA LYS A 177 -22.40 -3.59 7.77
C LYS A 177 -21.85 -3.33 9.18
N GLU A 178 -21.15 -4.32 9.77
CA GLU A 178 -20.50 -4.18 11.09
C GLU A 178 -19.57 -2.96 11.12
N PHE A 179 -18.75 -2.81 10.07
CA PHE A 179 -17.84 -1.68 9.93
C PHE A 179 -18.57 -0.35 9.82
N MET A 180 -19.56 -0.23 8.94
CA MET A 180 -20.27 1.04 8.73
C MET A 180 -21.09 1.46 9.95
N GLU A 181 -21.71 0.52 10.68
CA GLU A 181 -22.49 0.79 11.87
C GLU A 181 -21.62 1.10 13.11
N GLY A 182 -20.37 0.58 13.17
CA GLY A 182 -19.47 0.69 14.30
C GLY A 182 -18.13 1.34 13.96
N GLY A 183 -17.26 0.62 13.31
CA GLY A 183 -15.86 1.01 13.04
C GLY A 183 -15.71 2.30 12.24
N TYR A 184 -16.57 2.53 11.26
CA TYR A 184 -16.59 3.79 10.52
C TYR A 184 -16.84 5.00 11.42
N ARG A 185 -17.77 4.87 12.38
CA ARG A 185 -18.04 5.93 13.36
C ARG A 185 -16.83 6.19 14.26
N ALA A 186 -16.08 5.15 14.63
CA ALA A 186 -14.82 5.29 15.36
C ALA A 186 -13.78 6.07 14.53
N LEU A 187 -13.62 5.73 13.26
CA LEU A 187 -12.69 6.42 12.36
C LEU A 187 -13.08 7.90 12.14
N VAL A 188 -14.37 8.18 11.92
CA VAL A 188 -14.86 9.56 11.79
C VAL A 188 -14.54 10.38 13.04
N LYS A 189 -14.81 9.83 14.23
CA LYS A 189 -14.49 10.49 15.51
C LYS A 189 -12.99 10.78 15.63
N LEU A 190 -12.13 9.80 15.34
CA LEU A 190 -10.67 9.98 15.38
C LEU A 190 -10.19 11.09 14.44
N ARG A 191 -10.80 11.23 13.25
CA ARG A 191 -10.50 12.30 12.30
C ARG A 191 -11.00 13.66 12.81
N GLU A 192 -12.22 13.73 13.34
CA GLU A 192 -12.81 14.97 13.90
C GLU A 192 -12.04 15.49 15.11
N GLU A 193 -11.52 14.59 15.95
CA GLU A 193 -10.64 14.90 17.08
C GLU A 193 -9.20 15.24 16.66
N GLY A 194 -8.86 15.08 15.38
CA GLY A 194 -7.50 15.31 14.87
C GLY A 194 -6.47 14.23 15.26
N ALA A 195 -6.92 13.12 15.83
CA ALA A 195 -6.05 11.99 16.18
C ALA A 195 -5.47 11.31 14.93
N VAL A 196 -6.20 11.35 13.82
CA VAL A 196 -5.75 10.93 12.49
C VAL A 196 -6.10 12.02 11.45
N LYS A 197 -5.32 12.09 10.36
CA LYS A 197 -5.54 13.09 9.30
C LYS A 197 -6.46 12.61 8.20
N ALA A 198 -6.52 11.31 7.95
CA ALA A 198 -7.34 10.71 6.91
C ALA A 198 -7.83 9.31 7.31
N ILE A 199 -9.02 8.98 6.82
CA ILE A 199 -9.66 7.68 7.03
C ILE A 199 -10.06 7.05 5.71
N GLY A 200 -10.04 5.72 5.65
CA GLY A 200 -10.38 4.98 4.43
C GLY A 200 -10.53 3.49 4.62
N ALA A 201 -10.43 2.75 3.52
CA ALA A 201 -10.32 1.30 3.52
C ALA A 201 -9.16 0.82 2.63
N GLY A 202 -8.50 -0.26 3.06
CA GLY A 202 -7.46 -0.96 2.32
C GLY A 202 -7.97 -2.33 1.92
N ILE A 203 -8.20 -2.55 0.62
CA ILE A 203 -8.96 -3.68 0.10
C ILE A 203 -8.46 -4.16 -1.27
N ASN A 204 -8.87 -5.38 -1.65
CA ASN A 204 -8.45 -6.05 -2.87
C ASN A 204 -9.46 -5.92 -4.02
N GLU A 205 -10.62 -5.29 -3.81
CA GLU A 205 -11.71 -5.24 -4.79
C GLU A 205 -12.21 -3.81 -5.00
N TRP A 206 -12.09 -3.28 -6.22
CA TRP A 206 -12.43 -1.89 -6.51
C TRP A 206 -13.92 -1.57 -6.38
N HIS A 207 -14.83 -2.54 -6.68
CA HIS A 207 -16.26 -2.35 -6.52
C HIS A 207 -16.71 -2.28 -5.06
N ILE A 208 -16.02 -2.99 -4.16
CA ILE A 208 -16.22 -2.83 -2.71
C ILE A 208 -15.69 -1.47 -2.24
N ALA A 209 -14.53 -1.01 -2.78
CA ALA A 209 -14.04 0.34 -2.53
C ALA A 209 -15.05 1.40 -2.94
N GLU A 210 -15.68 1.24 -4.10
CA GLU A 210 -16.72 2.16 -4.57
C GLU A 210 -17.96 2.13 -3.69
N THR A 211 -18.43 0.95 -3.29
CA THR A 211 -19.58 0.80 -2.37
C THR A 211 -19.33 1.57 -1.07
N LEU A 212 -18.15 1.41 -0.46
CA LEU A 212 -17.78 2.14 0.74
C LEU A 212 -17.68 3.65 0.47
N ALA A 213 -17.00 4.04 -0.61
CA ALA A 213 -16.83 5.45 -0.97
C ALA A 213 -18.16 6.20 -1.17
N ARG A 214 -19.20 5.49 -1.64
CA ARG A 214 -20.56 6.03 -1.78
C ARG A 214 -21.37 6.02 -0.49
N SER A 215 -20.97 5.15 0.47
CA SER A 215 -21.70 4.95 1.73
C SER A 215 -21.21 5.83 2.88
N GLY A 216 -20.01 6.45 2.74
CA GLY A 216 -19.41 7.21 3.82
C GLY A 216 -18.50 8.35 3.33
N ASP A 217 -18.09 9.18 4.27
CA ASP A 217 -17.24 10.34 4.03
C ASP A 217 -15.76 9.97 4.22
N PHE A 218 -15.24 9.16 3.28
CA PHE A 218 -13.86 8.72 3.28
C PHE A 218 -12.94 9.69 2.54
N ASP A 219 -11.69 9.81 3.02
CA ASP A 219 -10.66 10.67 2.42
C ASP A 219 -9.82 9.94 1.39
N ILE A 220 -9.53 8.65 1.63
CA ILE A 220 -8.51 7.94 0.88
C ILE A 220 -8.74 6.42 0.90
N PHE A 221 -8.43 5.74 -0.20
CA PHE A 221 -8.44 4.27 -0.27
C PHE A 221 -7.05 3.72 -0.59
N LEU A 222 -6.75 2.53 -0.09
CA LEU A 222 -5.62 1.73 -0.53
C LEU A 222 -6.17 0.55 -1.34
N LEU A 223 -5.92 0.56 -2.65
CA LEU A 223 -6.39 -0.46 -3.59
C LEU A 223 -5.23 -1.38 -3.96
N ALA A 224 -5.33 -2.67 -3.59
CA ALA A 224 -4.25 -3.63 -3.77
C ALA A 224 -4.34 -4.34 -5.12
N GLY A 225 -3.42 -4.01 -6.05
CA GLY A 225 -3.25 -4.70 -7.33
C GLY A 225 -4.41 -4.56 -8.32
N ARG A 226 -5.32 -3.59 -8.16
CA ARG A 226 -6.52 -3.43 -9.01
C ARG A 226 -6.51 -2.16 -9.87
N TYR A 227 -5.39 -1.45 -9.90
CA TYR A 227 -5.11 -0.44 -10.93
C TYR A 227 -3.63 -0.49 -11.29
N THR A 228 -3.31 -1.32 -12.26
CA THR A 228 -1.94 -1.66 -12.69
C THR A 228 -1.90 -1.82 -14.22
N LEU A 229 -0.74 -2.18 -14.77
CA LEU A 229 -0.66 -2.53 -16.20
C LEU A 229 -1.55 -3.73 -16.60
N LEU A 230 -1.90 -4.60 -15.65
CA LEU A 230 -2.76 -5.77 -15.90
C LEU A 230 -4.22 -5.51 -15.56
N GLU A 231 -4.49 -4.66 -14.57
CA GLU A 231 -5.80 -4.42 -14.00
C GLU A 231 -6.19 -2.95 -14.18
N GLN A 232 -7.28 -2.66 -14.88
CA GLN A 232 -7.70 -1.29 -15.15
C GLN A 232 -9.20 -1.08 -14.98
N ASP A 233 -9.94 -2.10 -14.51
CA ASP A 233 -11.39 -2.06 -14.40
C ASP A 233 -11.89 -1.02 -13.38
N ALA A 234 -11.07 -0.64 -12.41
CA ALA A 234 -11.35 0.47 -11.51
C ALA A 234 -11.61 1.82 -12.23
N LEU A 235 -11.23 1.94 -13.52
CA LEU A 235 -11.55 3.09 -14.38
C LEU A 235 -13.02 3.14 -14.79
N GLU A 236 -13.79 2.07 -14.63
CA GLU A 236 -15.19 2.05 -15.03
C GLU A 236 -16.03 3.07 -14.27
N SER A 237 -15.85 3.12 -12.94
CA SER A 237 -16.63 4.01 -12.08
C SER A 237 -15.87 4.49 -10.85
N PHE A 238 -15.13 3.62 -10.15
CA PHE A 238 -14.49 3.95 -8.87
C PHE A 238 -13.50 5.12 -8.98
N LEU A 239 -12.53 5.03 -9.89
CA LEU A 239 -11.51 6.08 -10.02
C LEU A 239 -12.09 7.42 -10.52
N PRO A 240 -13.02 7.45 -11.51
CA PRO A 240 -13.76 8.67 -11.86
C PRO A 240 -14.51 9.27 -10.66
N TYR A 241 -15.19 8.44 -9.85
CA TYR A 241 -15.87 8.89 -8.63
C TYR A 241 -14.89 9.48 -7.60
N CYS A 242 -13.71 8.86 -7.43
CA CYS A 242 -12.66 9.40 -6.56
C CYS A 242 -12.21 10.80 -6.99
N VAL A 243 -12.07 11.05 -8.30
CA VAL A 243 -11.73 12.39 -8.82
C VAL A 243 -12.84 13.38 -8.52
N GLU A 244 -14.10 13.01 -8.80
CA GLU A 244 -15.27 13.87 -8.55
C GLU A 244 -15.39 14.26 -7.07
N LYS A 245 -15.14 13.32 -6.17
CA LYS A 245 -15.30 13.51 -4.72
C LYS A 245 -14.03 13.94 -3.99
N ASN A 246 -12.92 14.18 -4.71
CA ASN A 246 -11.62 14.48 -4.13
C ASN A 246 -11.19 13.40 -3.10
N ILE A 247 -11.29 12.13 -3.50
CA ILE A 247 -10.83 10.98 -2.72
C ILE A 247 -9.47 10.56 -3.26
N GLY A 248 -8.46 10.46 -2.39
CA GLY A 248 -7.14 9.95 -2.75
C GLY A 248 -7.12 8.42 -2.90
N VAL A 249 -6.26 7.90 -3.77
CA VAL A 249 -6.05 6.46 -3.88
C VAL A 249 -4.56 6.14 -3.83
N VAL A 250 -4.18 5.22 -2.97
CA VAL A 250 -2.85 4.60 -2.91
C VAL A 250 -2.91 3.25 -3.60
N ILE A 251 -1.95 2.96 -4.47
CA ILE A 251 -1.85 1.65 -5.11
C ILE A 251 -0.87 0.77 -4.35
N GLY A 252 -1.41 -0.23 -3.65
CA GLY A 252 -0.65 -1.36 -3.13
C GLY A 252 -0.42 -2.42 -4.21
N GLY A 253 0.62 -3.24 -4.08
CA GLY A 253 0.90 -4.33 -5.00
C GLY A 253 0.99 -3.96 -6.48
N PRO A 254 1.67 -2.86 -6.89
CA PRO A 254 1.70 -2.40 -8.29
C PRO A 254 2.33 -3.41 -9.24
N PHE A 255 2.96 -4.44 -8.72
CA PHE A 255 3.57 -5.52 -9.49
C PHE A 255 2.72 -6.79 -9.61
N ASN A 256 1.46 -6.77 -9.15
CA ASN A 256 0.55 -7.94 -9.19
C ASN A 256 1.23 -9.23 -8.73
N SER A 257 1.50 -9.31 -7.42
CA SER A 257 2.22 -10.42 -6.78
C SER A 257 3.63 -10.69 -7.35
N GLY A 258 4.22 -9.70 -8.03
CA GLY A 258 5.59 -9.74 -8.52
C GLY A 258 5.76 -10.05 -10.01
N ILE A 259 4.70 -10.47 -10.72
CA ILE A 259 4.81 -10.82 -12.15
C ILE A 259 5.26 -9.63 -13.02
N LEU A 260 4.80 -8.42 -12.70
CA LEU A 260 5.23 -7.19 -13.41
C LEU A 260 6.64 -6.73 -13.01
N ALA A 261 7.22 -7.27 -11.93
CA ALA A 261 8.60 -7.01 -11.54
C ALA A 261 9.59 -7.97 -12.23
N THR A 262 9.18 -9.25 -12.41
CA THR A 262 10.08 -10.32 -12.88
C THR A 262 9.82 -10.77 -14.31
N GLY A 263 8.68 -10.42 -14.88
CA GLY A 263 8.19 -10.91 -16.17
C GLY A 263 7.50 -12.28 -16.07
N PRO A 264 7.07 -12.85 -17.23
CA PRO A 264 6.28 -14.07 -17.32
C PRO A 264 7.19 -15.32 -17.18
N LYS A 265 7.72 -15.52 -15.99
CA LYS A 265 8.57 -16.70 -15.68
C LYS A 265 7.70 -17.86 -15.21
N HIS A 266 8.17 -19.08 -15.43
CA HIS A 266 7.58 -20.26 -14.79
C HIS A 266 7.53 -20.06 -13.27
N GLY A 267 6.37 -20.35 -12.66
CA GLY A 267 6.15 -20.14 -11.23
C GLY A 267 5.93 -18.68 -10.82
N ALA A 268 5.70 -17.76 -11.76
CA ALA A 268 5.29 -16.41 -11.44
C ALA A 268 3.91 -16.39 -10.76
N PHE A 269 3.73 -15.49 -9.80
CA PHE A 269 2.47 -15.32 -9.07
C PHE A 269 1.70 -14.12 -9.60
N TYR A 270 0.39 -14.28 -9.65
CA TYR A 270 -0.58 -13.24 -9.93
C TYR A 270 -1.75 -13.40 -8.97
N ASN A 271 -2.21 -12.31 -8.37
CA ASN A 271 -3.32 -12.31 -7.41
C ASN A 271 -3.15 -13.36 -6.28
N TYR A 272 -1.93 -13.43 -5.72
CA TYR A 272 -1.49 -14.34 -4.65
C TYR A 272 -1.51 -15.84 -5.01
N ALA A 273 -1.79 -16.20 -6.25
CA ALA A 273 -1.80 -17.57 -6.76
C ALA A 273 -0.83 -17.73 -7.94
N PRO A 274 -0.47 -18.94 -8.36
CA PRO A 274 0.27 -19.17 -9.60
C PRO A 274 -0.45 -18.54 -10.79
N ALA A 275 0.29 -17.80 -11.63
CA ALA A 275 -0.27 -17.12 -12.79
C ALA A 275 -0.75 -18.12 -13.86
N SER A 276 -1.95 -17.88 -14.42
CA SER A 276 -2.48 -18.69 -15.51
C SER A 276 -1.69 -18.47 -16.82
N PRO A 277 -1.76 -19.41 -17.79
CA PRO A 277 -1.14 -19.24 -19.10
C PRO A 277 -1.54 -17.94 -19.80
N GLU A 278 -2.80 -17.52 -19.72
CA GLU A 278 -3.33 -16.30 -20.33
C GLU A 278 -2.67 -15.05 -19.73
N ILE A 279 -2.50 -15.03 -18.40
CA ILE A 279 -1.79 -13.93 -17.71
C ILE A 279 -0.32 -13.90 -18.09
N LEU A 280 0.34 -15.07 -18.16
CA LEU A 280 1.74 -15.16 -18.58
C LEU A 280 1.91 -14.64 -20.02
N GLU A 281 1.01 -15.02 -20.93
CA GLU A 281 1.03 -14.55 -22.33
C GLU A 281 0.81 -13.03 -22.41
N ARG A 282 -0.18 -12.51 -21.68
CA ARG A 282 -0.48 -11.06 -21.64
C ARG A 282 0.73 -10.26 -21.11
N VAL A 283 1.34 -10.71 -20.02
CA VAL A 283 2.56 -10.08 -19.49
C VAL A 283 3.71 -10.16 -20.48
N GLY A 284 3.86 -11.27 -21.19
CA GLY A 284 4.86 -11.43 -22.25
C GLY A 284 4.70 -10.40 -23.37
N LYS A 285 3.48 -10.17 -23.83
CA LYS A 285 3.16 -9.15 -24.84
C LYS A 285 3.47 -7.74 -24.35
N ILE A 286 3.07 -7.41 -23.11
CA ILE A 286 3.38 -6.11 -22.49
C ILE A 286 4.92 -5.93 -22.39
N GLN A 287 5.65 -6.95 -21.93
CA GLN A 287 7.09 -6.90 -21.80
C GLN A 287 7.79 -6.72 -23.14
N ALA A 288 7.30 -7.36 -24.21
CA ALA A 288 7.85 -7.20 -25.56
C ALA A 288 7.71 -5.78 -26.07
N ILE A 289 6.55 -5.14 -25.88
CA ILE A 289 6.35 -3.72 -26.23
C ILE A 289 7.26 -2.82 -25.37
N CYS A 290 7.33 -3.06 -24.06
CA CYS A 290 8.26 -2.32 -23.19
C CYS A 290 9.70 -2.40 -23.73
N LYS A 291 10.16 -3.60 -24.08
CA LYS A 291 11.51 -3.82 -24.61
C LYS A 291 11.76 -3.11 -25.94
N ALA A 292 10.75 -3.05 -26.83
CA ALA A 292 10.86 -2.34 -28.11
C ALA A 292 11.07 -0.82 -27.94
N HIS A 293 10.68 -0.27 -26.79
CA HIS A 293 10.88 1.13 -26.40
C HIS A 293 12.03 1.35 -25.42
N ASP A 294 12.90 0.35 -25.20
CA ASP A 294 13.98 0.37 -24.19
C ASP A 294 13.49 0.69 -22.76
N VAL A 295 12.29 0.24 -22.43
CA VAL A 295 11.67 0.43 -21.11
C VAL A 295 11.62 -0.91 -20.38
N LYS A 296 12.00 -0.93 -19.10
CA LYS A 296 11.86 -2.12 -18.27
C LYS A 296 10.39 -2.29 -17.85
N LEU A 297 9.87 -3.51 -17.89
CA LEU A 297 8.51 -3.81 -17.45
C LEU A 297 8.16 -3.23 -16.05
N PRO A 298 8.98 -3.41 -14.99
CA PRO A 298 8.70 -2.81 -13.68
C PRO A 298 8.73 -1.28 -13.68
N GLN A 299 9.46 -0.64 -14.60
CA GLN A 299 9.45 0.81 -14.76
C GLN A 299 8.08 1.30 -15.24
N ALA A 300 7.54 0.66 -16.28
CA ALA A 300 6.20 0.95 -16.78
C ALA A 300 5.13 0.67 -15.69
N ALA A 301 5.26 -0.45 -14.97
CA ALA A 301 4.34 -0.83 -13.91
C ALA A 301 4.27 0.18 -12.75
N LEU A 302 5.39 0.76 -12.34
CA LEU A 302 5.43 1.79 -11.30
C LEU A 302 4.89 3.15 -11.78
N ARG A 303 5.16 3.49 -13.04
CA ARG A 303 4.80 4.82 -13.58
C ARG A 303 3.36 4.92 -14.02
N PHE A 304 2.77 3.85 -14.54
CA PHE A 304 1.41 3.85 -15.08
C PHE A 304 0.37 4.38 -14.08
N PRO A 305 0.23 3.82 -12.87
CA PRO A 305 -0.85 4.24 -11.95
C PRO A 305 -0.78 5.72 -11.59
N LEU A 306 0.42 6.27 -11.48
CA LEU A 306 0.64 7.68 -11.14
C LEU A 306 0.13 8.68 -12.20
N SER A 307 -0.31 8.21 -13.35
CA SER A 307 -0.90 9.07 -14.38
C SER A 307 -2.33 9.44 -14.11
N HIS A 308 -3.02 8.68 -13.26
CA HIS A 308 -4.40 8.98 -12.87
C HIS A 308 -4.43 10.04 -11.76
N PRO A 309 -5.29 11.07 -11.87
CA PRO A 309 -5.31 12.20 -10.93
C PRO A 309 -5.66 11.80 -9.49
N ALA A 310 -6.49 10.77 -9.28
CA ALA A 310 -6.81 10.28 -7.94
C ALA A 310 -5.65 9.55 -7.25
N ILE A 311 -4.62 9.08 -8.00
CA ILE A 311 -3.53 8.30 -7.41
C ILE A 311 -2.50 9.23 -6.76
N VAL A 312 -2.31 9.06 -5.46
CA VAL A 312 -1.39 9.89 -4.66
C VAL A 312 -0.02 9.22 -4.42
N SER A 313 0.03 7.90 -4.42
CA SER A 313 1.28 7.13 -4.22
C SER A 313 1.15 5.71 -4.74
N VAL A 314 2.28 5.10 -5.10
CA VAL A 314 2.42 3.65 -5.30
C VAL A 314 3.33 3.08 -4.22
N ILE A 315 2.94 1.97 -3.60
CA ILE A 315 3.66 1.37 -2.47
C ILE A 315 4.05 -0.09 -2.76
N PRO A 316 5.03 -0.33 -3.63
CA PRO A 316 5.57 -1.67 -3.80
C PRO A 316 6.19 -2.15 -2.49
N GLY A 317 6.04 -3.43 -2.20
CA GLY A 317 6.83 -4.09 -1.19
C GLY A 317 8.28 -4.29 -1.63
N GLY A 318 9.21 -4.35 -0.68
CA GLY A 318 10.61 -4.69 -0.93
C GLY A 318 11.14 -5.63 0.15
N GLN A 319 11.73 -6.75 -0.26
CA GLN A 319 12.32 -7.73 0.65
C GLN A 319 13.83 -7.52 0.86
N LYS A 320 14.47 -6.75 -0.02
CA LYS A 320 15.92 -6.51 -0.01
C LYS A 320 16.22 -5.04 -0.32
N PRO A 321 17.29 -4.48 0.26
CA PRO A 321 17.71 -3.10 -0.04
C PRO A 321 17.89 -2.81 -1.53
N GLY A 322 18.37 -3.80 -2.31
CA GLY A 322 18.57 -3.67 -3.75
C GLY A 322 17.25 -3.51 -4.53
N GLU A 323 16.17 -4.16 -4.11
CA GLU A 323 14.85 -4.02 -4.73
C GLU A 323 14.29 -2.61 -4.52
N VAL A 324 14.41 -2.09 -3.30
CA VAL A 324 13.96 -0.73 -2.95
C VAL A 324 14.72 0.33 -3.76
N ARG A 325 16.05 0.23 -3.81
CA ARG A 325 16.88 1.14 -4.62
C ARG A 325 16.50 1.09 -6.10
N ARG A 326 16.32 -0.12 -6.64
CA ARG A 326 15.89 -0.33 -8.03
C ARG A 326 14.54 0.31 -8.31
N ASN A 327 13.55 0.14 -7.43
CA ASN A 327 12.23 0.76 -7.59
C ASN A 327 12.33 2.28 -7.61
N ALA A 328 13.17 2.89 -6.76
CA ALA A 328 13.40 4.32 -6.73
C ALA A 328 14.13 4.84 -8.00
N GLU A 329 15.01 4.04 -8.58
CA GLU A 329 15.65 4.36 -9.87
C GLU A 329 14.64 4.28 -11.02
N LEU A 330 13.84 3.23 -11.07
CA LEU A 330 12.87 3.00 -12.13
C LEU A 330 11.77 4.07 -12.17
N ILE A 331 11.24 4.47 -11.00
CA ILE A 331 10.17 5.47 -10.95
C ILE A 331 10.64 6.85 -11.36
N ALA A 332 11.92 7.16 -11.18
CA ALA A 332 12.51 8.45 -11.59
C ALA A 332 12.78 8.56 -13.11
N THR A 333 12.78 7.44 -13.82
CA THR A 333 13.12 7.41 -15.25
C THR A 333 11.91 7.76 -16.10
N LYS A 334 12.11 8.59 -17.13
CA LYS A 334 11.07 8.94 -18.10
C LYS A 334 10.73 7.74 -18.99
N ILE A 335 9.48 7.70 -19.43
CA ILE A 335 8.97 6.69 -20.36
C ILE A 335 8.50 7.39 -21.63
N PRO A 336 8.91 6.94 -22.83
CA PRO A 336 8.45 7.53 -24.08
C PRO A 336 6.92 7.42 -24.22
N PRO A 337 6.17 8.48 -24.58
CA PRO A 337 4.74 8.42 -24.81
C PRO A 337 4.30 7.39 -25.87
N ALA A 338 5.19 7.05 -26.80
CA ALA A 338 4.96 6.03 -27.81
C ALA A 338 4.65 4.66 -27.20
N LEU A 339 5.34 4.27 -26.12
CA LEU A 339 5.07 3.00 -25.43
C LEU A 339 3.60 2.85 -25.05
N TRP A 340 3.00 3.89 -24.51
CA TRP A 340 1.60 3.87 -24.07
C TRP A 340 0.63 3.77 -25.25
N ARG A 341 0.93 4.45 -26.37
CA ARG A 341 0.15 4.34 -27.60
C ARG A 341 0.16 2.91 -28.15
N ASP A 342 1.33 2.27 -28.15
CA ASP A 342 1.48 0.91 -28.68
C ASP A 342 0.80 -0.12 -27.78
N LEU A 343 0.86 0.04 -26.44
CA LEU A 343 0.11 -0.80 -25.51
C LEU A 343 -1.41 -0.69 -25.72
N LYS A 344 -1.92 0.53 -25.95
CA LYS A 344 -3.34 0.76 -26.27
C LYS A 344 -3.72 0.18 -27.63
N ALA A 345 -2.92 0.41 -28.65
CA ALA A 345 -3.15 -0.12 -29.99
C ALA A 345 -3.15 -1.67 -30.04
N ALA A 346 -2.35 -2.30 -29.19
CA ALA A 346 -2.29 -3.75 -29.03
C ALA A 346 -3.45 -4.34 -28.17
N GLY A 347 -4.36 -3.50 -27.64
CA GLY A 347 -5.44 -3.95 -26.74
C GLY A 347 -4.96 -4.45 -25.38
N LEU A 348 -3.71 -4.15 -25.01
CA LEU A 348 -3.12 -4.55 -23.73
C LEU A 348 -3.38 -3.53 -22.60
N MET A 349 -3.87 -2.35 -22.97
CA MET A 349 -4.25 -1.27 -22.09
C MET A 349 -5.56 -0.66 -22.58
N ARG A 350 -6.43 -0.25 -21.66
CA ARG A 350 -7.68 0.47 -22.00
C ARG A 350 -7.36 1.77 -22.75
N ALA A 351 -8.16 2.07 -23.76
CA ALA A 351 -7.98 3.28 -24.58
C ALA A 351 -8.13 4.58 -23.76
N ASP A 352 -9.04 4.57 -22.78
CA ASP A 352 -9.35 5.69 -21.90
C ASP A 352 -8.38 5.84 -20.70
N ALA A 353 -7.49 4.86 -20.48
CA ALA A 353 -6.55 4.92 -19.34
C ALA A 353 -5.61 6.14 -19.45
N PRO A 354 -5.53 7.00 -18.42
CA PRO A 354 -4.53 8.08 -18.39
C PRO A 354 -3.10 7.51 -18.42
N THR A 355 -2.23 8.18 -19.16
CA THR A 355 -0.83 7.77 -19.32
C THR A 355 0.13 8.93 -19.05
N PRO A 356 1.36 8.65 -18.58
CA PRO A 356 2.38 9.69 -18.39
C PRO A 356 2.64 10.50 -19.68
N ARG A 357 2.75 11.81 -19.52
CA ARG A 357 3.09 12.77 -20.60
C ARG A 357 4.59 12.96 -20.70
#